data_5939de3d5f951adc6ab2b6eb13aa02e9
#
_entry.id   5939de3d5f951adc6ab2b6eb13aa02e9
#
_cell.length_a   1.000
_cell.length_b   1.000
_cell.length_c   1.000
_cell.angle_alpha   90.00
_cell.angle_beta   90.00
_cell.angle_gamma   90.00
#
_symmetry.space_group_name_H-M   'P 1'
#
loop_
_entity.id
_entity.type
_entity.pdbx_description
1 polymer ?
#
loop_
_entity_poly.entity_id
_entity_poly.type
_entity_poly.pdbx_seq_one_letter_code
_entity_poly.pdbx_strand_id
1 'polypeptide(L)'
;MTSTTTQRRSAAFVAMQRMFDEGFATGETAVVDEVCSPDLVEHQFGTAGTGGEAVENVKAAVRDVHRALPDALFTIEDTAEVEDRIWVRVRVQGTAAGPFFGPSSGRHVDITVIDIARVVDGRIAEHWGVPDRFALLAQTGILDRLS
;
A
#
# COMPACT_ATOMS: atom_id res chain seq x y z
N MET A 1 33.47 -22.57 0.22
CA MET A 1 32.11 -22.63 -0.36
C MET A 1 31.17 -21.82 0.51
N THR A 2 30.79 -20.67 0.07
CA THR A 2 29.75 -19.89 0.71
C THR A 2 28.40 -20.50 0.32
N SER A 3 27.75 -21.18 1.25
CA SER A 3 26.39 -21.63 1.10
C SER A 3 25.49 -20.40 1.08
N THR A 4 24.98 -20.03 -0.08
CA THR A 4 23.96 -18.98 -0.18
C THR A 4 22.65 -19.60 0.33
N THR A 5 22.40 -19.46 1.62
CA THR A 5 21.10 -19.81 2.18
C THR A 5 20.11 -18.76 1.66
N THR A 6 19.30 -19.13 0.67
CA THR A 6 18.18 -18.31 0.24
C THR A 6 17.23 -18.19 1.43
N GLN A 7 17.27 -17.07 2.11
CA GLN A 7 16.38 -16.84 3.26
C GLN A 7 14.93 -16.79 2.76
N ARG A 8 14.13 -17.75 3.22
CA ARG A 8 12.72 -17.84 2.86
C ARG A 8 11.97 -16.64 3.44
N ARG A 9 11.27 -15.90 2.59
CA ARG A 9 10.44 -14.78 3.02
C ARG A 9 9.29 -15.26 3.90
N SER A 10 8.96 -14.50 4.95
CA SER A 10 7.84 -14.82 5.84
C SER A 10 6.50 -14.72 5.09
N ALA A 11 5.47 -15.39 5.62
CA ALA A 11 4.12 -15.27 5.12
C ALA A 11 3.60 -13.83 5.22
N ALA A 12 3.99 -13.09 6.26
CA ALA A 12 3.65 -11.68 6.42
C ALA A 12 4.25 -10.81 5.32
N PHE A 13 5.54 -11.01 5.01
CA PHE A 13 6.19 -10.30 3.92
C PHE A 13 5.51 -10.58 2.57
N VAL A 14 5.24 -11.86 2.29
CA VAL A 14 4.59 -12.27 1.04
C VAL A 14 3.20 -11.63 0.89
N ALA A 15 2.41 -11.59 1.96
CA ALA A 15 1.09 -10.96 1.94
C ALA A 15 1.20 -9.47 1.59
N MET A 16 2.12 -8.74 2.23
CA MET A 16 2.34 -7.32 1.94
C MET A 16 2.84 -7.10 0.52
N GLN A 17 3.81 -7.88 0.07
CA GLN A 17 4.34 -7.78 -1.29
C GLN A 17 3.24 -8.02 -2.33
N ARG A 18 2.38 -9.02 -2.12
CA ARG A 18 1.27 -9.31 -3.03
C ARG A 18 0.28 -8.15 -3.11
N MET A 19 -0.03 -7.51 -1.97
CA MET A 19 -0.91 -6.34 -1.98
C MET A 19 -0.36 -5.22 -2.87
N PHE A 20 0.94 -4.95 -2.81
CA PHE A 20 1.56 -3.91 -3.64
C PHE A 20 1.67 -4.34 -5.09
N ASP A 21 2.24 -5.51 -5.38
CA ASP A 21 2.58 -5.94 -6.74
C ASP A 21 1.37 -6.42 -7.54
N GLU A 22 0.44 -7.14 -6.90
CA GLU A 22 -0.74 -7.73 -7.56
C GLU A 22 -1.99 -6.85 -7.41
N GLY A 23 -2.03 -5.97 -6.40
CA GLY A 23 -3.16 -5.09 -6.12
C GLY A 23 -2.92 -3.66 -6.59
N PHE A 24 -2.21 -2.88 -5.80
CA PHE A 24 -2.03 -1.45 -6.06
C PHE A 24 -1.33 -1.14 -7.38
N ALA A 25 -0.34 -1.94 -7.78
CA ALA A 25 0.38 -1.73 -9.03
C ALA A 25 -0.45 -2.06 -10.27
N THR A 26 -1.47 -2.91 -10.15
CA THR A 26 -2.27 -3.39 -11.28
C THR A 26 -3.70 -2.88 -11.31
N GLY A 27 -4.22 -2.47 -10.15
CA GLY A 27 -5.63 -2.12 -9.97
C GLY A 27 -6.56 -3.32 -9.76
N GLU A 28 -6.01 -4.54 -9.72
CA GLU A 28 -6.79 -5.77 -9.52
C GLU A 28 -7.17 -5.95 -8.06
N THR A 29 -8.46 -6.14 -7.79
CA THR A 29 -8.97 -6.22 -6.42
C THR A 29 -9.06 -7.64 -5.89
N ALA A 30 -8.96 -8.66 -6.73
CA ALA A 30 -9.07 -10.07 -6.33
C ALA A 30 -8.04 -10.46 -5.26
N VAL A 31 -6.82 -9.91 -5.33
CA VAL A 31 -5.77 -10.18 -4.34
C VAL A 31 -6.18 -9.76 -2.93
N VAL A 32 -7.02 -8.75 -2.79
CA VAL A 32 -7.50 -8.29 -1.46
C VAL A 32 -8.24 -9.42 -0.75
N ASP A 33 -9.12 -10.14 -1.46
CA ASP A 33 -9.84 -11.28 -0.89
C ASP A 33 -8.93 -12.44 -0.54
N GLU A 34 -7.82 -12.60 -1.26
CA GLU A 34 -6.86 -13.69 -1.02
C GLU A 34 -5.94 -13.40 0.17
N VAL A 35 -5.45 -12.16 0.32
CA VAL A 35 -4.43 -11.82 1.32
C VAL A 35 -4.97 -11.11 2.55
N CYS A 36 -6.21 -10.61 2.52
CA CYS A 36 -6.85 -10.00 3.69
C CYS A 36 -7.86 -10.94 4.32
N SER A 37 -7.95 -10.89 5.65
CA SER A 37 -9.00 -11.57 6.38
C SER A 37 -10.36 -10.92 6.06
N PRO A 38 -11.46 -11.70 5.97
CA PRO A 38 -12.80 -11.12 5.87
C PRO A 38 -13.19 -10.31 7.12
N ASP A 39 -12.49 -10.49 8.23
CA ASP A 39 -12.66 -9.75 9.48
C ASP A 39 -11.62 -8.63 9.65
N LEU A 40 -11.04 -8.17 8.55
CA LEU A 40 -10.02 -7.13 8.53
C LEU A 40 -10.41 -5.91 9.38
N VAL A 41 -9.46 -5.42 10.18
CA VAL A 41 -9.56 -4.12 10.84
C VAL A 41 -8.59 -3.16 10.15
N GLU A 42 -9.13 -2.17 9.48
CA GLU A 42 -8.34 -1.17 8.75
C GLU A 42 -8.34 0.15 9.51
N HIS A 43 -7.15 0.68 9.79
CA HIS A 43 -6.98 1.91 10.57
C HIS A 43 -6.52 3.11 9.74
N GLN A 44 -6.11 2.90 8.48
CA GLN A 44 -5.59 3.99 7.68
C GLN A 44 -6.64 5.07 7.43
N PHE A 45 -6.27 6.32 7.59
CA PHE A 45 -7.16 7.45 7.31
C PHE A 45 -7.69 7.37 5.86
N GLY A 46 -8.98 7.48 5.71
CA GLY A 46 -9.67 7.43 4.42
C GLY A 46 -10.17 6.04 4.04
N THR A 47 -9.64 4.97 4.64
CA THR A 47 -10.07 3.59 4.36
C THR A 47 -10.49 2.83 5.62
N ALA A 48 -10.49 3.48 6.78
CA ALA A 48 -10.79 2.86 8.06
C ALA A 48 -12.15 2.17 8.09
N GLY A 49 -12.19 1.02 8.76
CA GLY A 49 -13.41 0.22 8.89
C GLY A 49 -13.10 -1.17 9.42
N THR A 50 -14.12 -1.99 9.55
CA THR A 50 -14.01 -3.37 10.02
C THR A 50 -14.79 -4.33 9.13
N GLY A 51 -14.30 -5.56 9.00
CA GLY A 51 -14.98 -6.64 8.26
C GLY A 51 -15.15 -6.33 6.79
N GLY A 52 -16.32 -6.64 6.25
CA GLY A 52 -16.64 -6.42 4.84
C GLY A 52 -16.48 -4.97 4.38
N GLU A 53 -16.81 -4.01 5.23
CA GLU A 53 -16.61 -2.59 4.95
C GLU A 53 -15.13 -2.27 4.75
N ALA A 54 -14.26 -2.76 5.64
CA ALA A 54 -12.81 -2.58 5.51
C ALA A 54 -12.29 -3.16 4.22
N VAL A 55 -12.69 -4.38 3.88
CA VAL A 55 -12.29 -5.06 2.63
C VAL A 55 -12.70 -4.25 1.41
N GLU A 56 -13.95 -3.77 1.37
CA GLU A 56 -14.42 -2.95 0.26
C GLU A 56 -13.71 -1.59 0.17
N ASN A 57 -13.38 -0.97 1.32
CA ASN A 57 -12.61 0.27 1.36
C ASN A 57 -11.20 0.07 0.80
N VAL A 58 -10.54 -1.05 1.11
CA VAL A 58 -9.22 -1.38 0.57
C VAL A 58 -9.31 -1.63 -0.94
N LYS A 59 -10.34 -2.34 -1.42
CA LYS A 59 -10.56 -2.53 -2.85
C LYS A 59 -10.75 -1.21 -3.59
N ALA A 60 -11.53 -0.29 -3.01
CA ALA A 60 -11.71 1.05 -3.56
C ALA A 60 -10.36 1.80 -3.64
N ALA A 61 -9.54 1.72 -2.60
CA ALA A 61 -8.21 2.32 -2.58
C ALA A 61 -7.30 1.73 -3.66
N VAL A 62 -7.33 0.42 -3.87
CA VAL A 62 -6.56 -0.25 -4.94
C VAL A 62 -6.94 0.34 -6.30
N ARG A 63 -8.22 0.47 -6.57
CA ARG A 63 -8.71 1.05 -7.85
C ARG A 63 -8.33 2.53 -7.99
N ASP A 64 -8.51 3.31 -6.94
CA ASP A 64 -8.27 4.75 -6.96
C ASP A 64 -6.79 5.09 -7.12
N VAL A 65 -5.92 4.42 -6.38
CA VAL A 65 -4.46 4.60 -6.48
C VAL A 65 -3.96 4.20 -7.87
N HIS A 66 -4.43 3.08 -8.41
CA HIS A 66 -4.04 2.66 -9.76
C HIS A 66 -4.51 3.65 -10.82
N ARG A 67 -5.71 4.19 -10.69
CA ARG A 67 -6.22 5.20 -11.60
C ARG A 67 -5.40 6.49 -11.53
N ALA A 68 -4.97 6.88 -10.34
CA ALA A 68 -4.17 8.08 -10.13
C ALA A 68 -2.72 7.91 -10.59
N LEU A 69 -2.14 6.74 -10.36
CA LEU A 69 -0.75 6.41 -10.67
C LEU A 69 -0.70 5.07 -11.45
N PRO A 70 -1.12 5.06 -12.73
CA PRO A 70 -1.21 3.79 -13.48
C PRO A 70 0.15 3.12 -13.75
N ASP A 71 1.24 3.87 -13.68
CA ASP A 71 2.61 3.39 -13.81
C ASP A 71 3.31 3.19 -12.45
N ALA A 72 2.56 3.12 -11.35
CA ALA A 72 3.13 3.06 -10.02
C ALA A 72 4.03 1.84 -9.81
N LEU A 73 5.22 2.11 -9.26
CA LEU A 73 6.17 1.11 -8.80
C LEU A 73 6.24 1.17 -7.28
N PHE A 74 5.95 0.05 -6.64
CA PHE A 74 6.01 -0.12 -5.18
C PHE A 74 7.25 -0.95 -4.84
N THR A 75 8.15 -0.40 -4.03
CA THR A 75 9.36 -1.08 -3.61
C THR A 75 9.41 -1.15 -2.10
N ILE A 76 9.38 -2.37 -1.55
CA ILE A 76 9.62 -2.57 -0.12
C ILE A 76 11.12 -2.40 0.13
N GLU A 77 11.48 -1.31 0.80
CA GLU A 77 12.88 -0.95 1.02
C GLU A 77 13.42 -1.47 2.36
N ASP A 78 12.56 -1.67 3.34
CA ASP A 78 12.96 -2.10 4.67
C ASP A 78 11.79 -2.80 5.37
N THR A 79 12.10 -3.79 6.20
CA THR A 79 11.09 -4.53 6.97
C THR A 79 11.60 -4.86 8.36
N ALA A 80 10.68 -4.94 9.31
CA ALA A 80 10.92 -5.50 10.63
C ALA A 80 9.71 -6.35 11.03
N GLU A 81 9.96 -7.48 11.66
CA GLU A 81 8.88 -8.35 12.14
C GLU A 81 9.06 -8.63 13.63
N VAL A 82 7.98 -8.51 14.37
CA VAL A 82 7.90 -8.86 15.79
C VAL A 82 6.61 -9.62 16.01
N GLU A 83 6.72 -10.88 16.42
CA GLU A 83 5.57 -11.76 16.62
C GLU A 83 4.72 -11.89 15.35
N ASP A 84 3.44 -11.51 15.40
CA ASP A 84 2.52 -11.58 14.25
C ASP A 84 2.45 -10.26 13.45
N ARG A 85 3.33 -9.31 13.72
CA ARG A 85 3.33 -8.00 13.07
C ARG A 85 4.54 -7.79 12.18
N ILE A 86 4.30 -7.12 11.06
CA ILE A 86 5.34 -6.67 10.13
C ILE A 86 5.24 -5.15 9.93
N TRP A 87 6.37 -4.48 9.98
CA TRP A 87 6.52 -3.07 9.60
C TRP A 87 7.24 -3.04 8.27
N VAL A 88 6.74 -2.28 7.32
CA VAL A 88 7.39 -2.10 6.02
C VAL A 88 7.51 -0.62 5.70
N ARG A 89 8.67 -0.26 5.14
CA ARG A 89 8.88 1.05 4.53
C ARG A 89 8.87 0.85 3.02
N VAL A 90 7.93 1.50 2.36
CA VAL A 90 7.67 1.31 0.94
C VAL A 90 7.92 2.62 0.20
N ARG A 91 8.66 2.55 -0.90
CA ARG A 91 8.79 3.65 -1.85
C ARG A 91 7.76 3.49 -2.94
N VAL A 92 7.01 4.55 -3.22
CA VAL A 92 6.03 4.60 -4.29
C VAL A 92 6.44 5.65 -5.29
N GLN A 93 6.64 5.24 -6.55
CA GLN A 93 7.01 6.12 -7.65
C GLN A 93 6.00 5.98 -8.78
N GLY A 94 5.69 7.09 -9.44
CA GLY A 94 4.78 7.07 -10.58
C GLY A 94 4.50 8.46 -11.11
N THR A 95 3.61 8.53 -12.09
CA THR A 95 3.17 9.77 -12.71
C THR A 95 1.74 10.07 -12.33
N ALA A 96 1.46 11.27 -11.82
CA ALA A 96 0.12 11.69 -11.41
C ALA A 96 -0.75 11.90 -12.65
N ALA A 97 -1.43 10.84 -13.09
CA ALA A 97 -2.24 10.79 -14.31
C ALA A 97 -3.73 10.94 -14.06
N GLY A 98 -4.19 10.71 -12.85
CA GLY A 98 -5.60 10.74 -12.51
C GLY A 98 -5.93 11.56 -11.27
N PRO A 99 -7.23 11.83 -11.04
CA PRO A 99 -7.68 12.65 -9.91
C PRO A 99 -7.72 11.81 -8.63
N PHE A 100 -6.69 11.88 -7.83
CA PHE A 100 -6.69 11.31 -6.49
C PHE A 100 -6.60 12.39 -5.41
N PHE A 101 -5.76 13.39 -5.66
CA PHE A 101 -5.60 14.57 -4.81
C PHE A 101 -5.71 15.85 -5.66
N GLY A 102 -6.73 15.94 -6.49
CA GLY A 102 -6.94 17.04 -7.42
C GLY A 102 -6.80 16.57 -8.88
N PRO A 103 -6.81 17.51 -9.85
CA PRO A 103 -6.71 17.15 -11.27
C PRO A 103 -5.36 16.53 -11.60
N SER A 104 -5.34 15.71 -12.65
CA SER A 104 -4.12 15.15 -13.22
C SER A 104 -3.09 16.28 -13.48
N SER A 105 -1.87 16.11 -12.94
CA SER A 105 -0.79 17.09 -13.11
C SER A 105 0.28 16.64 -14.09
N GLY A 106 0.37 15.34 -14.38
CA GLY A 106 1.46 14.74 -15.15
C GLY A 106 2.81 14.78 -14.43
N ARG A 107 2.84 15.22 -13.18
CA ARG A 107 4.08 15.33 -12.40
C ARG A 107 4.51 13.99 -11.85
N HIS A 108 5.82 13.84 -11.67
CA HIS A 108 6.40 12.66 -11.03
C HIS A 108 6.11 12.67 -9.53
N VAL A 109 5.72 11.49 -9.02
CA VAL A 109 5.48 11.23 -7.60
C VAL A 109 6.55 10.25 -7.11
N ASP A 110 7.16 10.58 -5.98
CA ASP A 110 8.14 9.72 -5.29
C ASP A 110 7.97 9.94 -3.79
N ILE A 111 7.23 9.06 -3.14
CA ILE A 111 6.89 9.18 -1.72
C ILE A 111 7.24 7.92 -0.96
N THR A 112 7.33 8.07 0.36
CA THR A 112 7.44 6.95 1.30
C THR A 112 6.08 6.66 1.94
N VAL A 113 5.81 5.37 2.13
CA VAL A 113 4.67 4.88 2.92
C VAL A 113 5.21 3.98 4.02
N ILE A 114 4.72 4.16 5.23
CA ILE A 114 4.97 3.23 6.34
C ILE A 114 3.68 2.45 6.56
N ASP A 115 3.76 1.14 6.39
CA ASP A 115 2.65 0.24 6.67
C ASP A 115 3.00 -0.73 7.79
N ILE A 116 2.00 -1.04 8.60
CA ILE A 116 2.08 -2.06 9.64
C ILE A 116 0.91 -3.01 9.42
N ALA A 117 1.19 -4.31 9.43
CA ALA A 117 0.16 -5.33 9.35
C ALA A 117 0.33 -6.35 10.46
N ARG A 118 -0.79 -6.77 11.05
CA ARG A 118 -0.88 -7.97 11.84
C ARG A 118 -1.37 -9.08 10.92
N VAL A 119 -0.59 -10.15 10.84
CA VAL A 119 -0.85 -11.25 9.90
C VAL A 119 -1.12 -12.53 10.69
N VAL A 120 -2.24 -13.16 10.41
CA VAL A 120 -2.69 -14.39 11.06
C VAL A 120 -3.01 -15.41 9.98
N ASP A 121 -2.41 -16.61 10.07
CA ASP A 121 -2.59 -17.68 9.08
C ASP A 121 -2.34 -17.22 7.63
N GLY A 122 -1.31 -16.36 7.45
CA GLY A 122 -0.92 -15.85 6.15
C GLY A 122 -1.82 -14.74 5.60
N ARG A 123 -2.80 -14.25 6.37
CA ARG A 123 -3.72 -13.19 5.96
C ARG A 123 -3.57 -11.95 6.83
N ILE A 124 -3.70 -10.79 6.21
CA ILE A 124 -3.70 -9.52 6.91
C ILE A 124 -5.00 -9.39 7.69
N ALA A 125 -4.89 -9.40 9.01
CA ALA A 125 -6.04 -9.30 9.91
C ALA A 125 -6.25 -7.86 10.42
N GLU A 126 -5.19 -7.07 10.47
CA GLU A 126 -5.24 -5.68 10.92
C GLU A 126 -4.14 -4.88 10.21
N HIS A 127 -4.44 -3.66 9.82
CA HIS A 127 -3.53 -2.83 9.04
C HIS A 127 -3.58 -1.37 9.49
N TRP A 128 -2.40 -0.76 9.53
CA TRP A 128 -2.17 0.67 9.69
C TRP A 128 -1.30 1.15 8.55
N GLY A 129 -1.61 2.28 7.94
CA GLY A 129 -0.82 2.84 6.87
C GLY A 129 -0.70 4.36 7.01
N VAL A 130 0.51 4.86 6.80
CA VAL A 130 0.80 6.29 6.83
C VAL A 130 1.59 6.66 5.58
N PRO A 131 0.91 6.98 4.46
CA PRO A 131 1.58 7.55 3.30
C PRO A 131 2.01 8.98 3.61
N ASP A 132 3.13 9.41 3.04
CA ASP A 132 3.57 10.80 3.11
C ASP A 132 2.70 11.68 2.21
N ARG A 133 1.53 12.04 2.72
CA ARG A 133 0.53 12.82 1.98
C ARG A 133 0.99 14.25 1.73
N PHE A 134 1.78 14.81 2.65
CA PHE A 134 2.32 16.15 2.46
C PHE A 134 3.25 16.19 1.25
N ALA A 135 4.18 15.23 1.14
CA ALA A 135 5.06 15.13 -0.01
C ALA A 135 4.26 14.93 -1.31
N LEU A 136 3.21 14.08 -1.27
CA LEU A 136 2.33 13.85 -2.41
C LEU A 136 1.65 15.15 -2.88
N LEU A 137 1.08 15.91 -1.96
CA LEU A 137 0.42 17.19 -2.27
C LEU A 137 1.41 18.22 -2.82
N ALA A 138 2.63 18.26 -2.27
CA ALA A 138 3.69 19.15 -2.75
C ALA A 138 4.11 18.77 -4.17
N GLN A 139 4.37 17.50 -4.42
CA GLN A 139 4.85 16.99 -5.71
C GLN A 139 3.82 17.13 -6.82
N THR A 140 2.54 16.97 -6.50
CA THR A 140 1.44 17.10 -7.48
C THR A 140 1.04 18.56 -7.74
N GLY A 141 1.61 19.51 -7.00
CA GLY A 141 1.35 20.94 -7.18
C GLY A 141 0.09 21.46 -6.49
N ILE A 142 -0.58 20.63 -5.68
CA ILE A 142 -1.81 21.05 -4.98
C ILE A 142 -1.49 22.14 -3.95
N LEU A 143 -0.36 22.04 -3.25
CA LEU A 143 0.04 23.04 -2.27
C LEU A 143 0.29 24.43 -2.88
N ASP A 144 0.69 24.50 -4.15
CA ASP A 144 0.90 25.75 -4.86
C ASP A 144 -0.38 26.56 -4.99
N ARG A 145 -1.55 25.93 -4.88
CA ARG A 145 -2.86 26.55 -4.96
C ARG A 145 -3.34 27.12 -3.63
N LEU A 146 -2.64 26.81 -2.54
CA LEU A 146 -2.98 27.24 -1.19
C LEU A 146 -2.20 28.48 -0.74
N SER A 147 -1.25 28.91 -1.56
CA SER A 147 -0.44 30.12 -1.34
C SER A 147 -1.08 31.36 -1.97
#